data_6bb181f4cc7e539c406d57afb0731413
#
_entry.id   6bb181f4cc7e539c406d57afb0731413
#
_cell.length_a   1.000
_cell.length_b   1.000
_cell.length_c   1.000
_cell.angle_alpha   90.00
_cell.angle_beta   90.00
_cell.angle_gamma   90.00
#
_symmetry.space_group_name_H-M   'P 1'
#
loop_
_entity.id
_entity.type
_entity.pdbx_description
1 polymer ?
#
loop_
_entity_poly.entity_id
_entity_poly.type
_entity_poly.pdbx_seq_one_letter_code
_entity_poly.pdbx_strand_id
1 'polypeptide(L)'
;MSREFDARETRFGRYFEDFEVGDTYRHWPGKTVTEYDDHLFCMITMNHHPLHTDAHYAETETQFGKNVVVGNLVYSLVLGMSVPDVSGKAIANLEVESLKHARPTFHGDTIYAHTTVVDKVESRSKPDRGVVTVDTFGTNQRGEVVCEFRRKVLVPKRPAG
;
A
#
# COMPACT_ATOMS: atom_id res chain seq x y z
N MET A 1 -10.39 -11.78 -36.07
CA MET A 1 -9.05 -11.32 -35.68
C MET A 1 -8.86 -11.56 -34.19
N SER A 2 -7.81 -12.26 -33.82
CA SER A 2 -7.44 -12.39 -32.39
C SER A 2 -6.83 -11.07 -31.91
N ARG A 3 -7.19 -10.67 -30.67
CA ARG A 3 -6.58 -9.48 -30.02
C ARG A 3 -5.54 -9.97 -29.03
N GLU A 4 -4.38 -9.36 -29.06
CA GLU A 4 -3.36 -9.52 -28.02
C GLU A 4 -3.48 -8.40 -27.01
N PHE A 5 -3.37 -8.74 -25.72
CA PHE A 5 -3.42 -7.79 -24.62
C PHE A 5 -2.14 -7.93 -23.79
N ASP A 6 -1.29 -6.93 -23.82
CA ASP A 6 -0.15 -6.85 -22.91
C ASP A 6 -0.60 -6.23 -21.59
N ALA A 7 -0.55 -7.03 -20.53
CA ALA A 7 -0.94 -6.59 -19.20
C ALA A 7 -0.07 -5.46 -18.64
N ARG A 8 1.20 -5.36 -19.09
CA ARG A 8 2.10 -4.27 -18.70
C ARG A 8 1.61 -2.93 -19.21
N GLU A 9 1.02 -2.91 -20.42
CA GLU A 9 0.52 -1.69 -21.02
C GLU A 9 -0.88 -1.29 -20.52
N THR A 10 -1.72 -2.28 -20.24
CA THR A 10 -3.15 -2.05 -20.02
C THR A 10 -3.60 -2.14 -18.55
N ARG A 11 -2.83 -2.83 -17.68
CA ARG A 11 -3.29 -3.17 -16.33
C ARG A 11 -2.27 -2.98 -15.21
N PHE A 12 -1.06 -2.51 -15.52
CA PHE A 12 -0.02 -2.43 -14.51
C PHE A 12 0.60 -1.04 -14.45
N GLY A 13 0.05 -0.22 -13.54
CA GLY A 13 0.48 1.15 -13.32
C GLY A 13 -0.03 2.13 -14.37
N ARG A 14 0.29 3.39 -14.16
CA ARG A 14 -0.17 4.53 -14.96
C ARG A 14 1.00 5.40 -15.37
N TYR A 15 0.85 6.09 -16.49
CA TYR A 15 1.74 7.20 -16.87
C TYR A 15 1.30 8.48 -16.16
N PHE A 16 2.19 9.47 -16.14
CA PHE A 16 1.92 10.75 -15.46
C PHE A 16 0.63 11.42 -15.94
N GLU A 17 0.33 11.35 -17.23
CA GLU A 17 -0.87 11.94 -17.82
C GLU A 17 -2.17 11.28 -17.37
N ASP A 18 -2.11 10.01 -16.97
CA ASP A 18 -3.30 9.23 -16.57
C ASP A 18 -3.82 9.57 -15.17
N PHE A 19 -3.08 10.38 -14.41
CA PHE A 19 -3.51 10.83 -13.08
C PHE A 19 -4.21 12.17 -13.14
N GLU A 20 -5.32 12.29 -12.43
CA GLU A 20 -5.99 13.56 -12.18
C GLU A 20 -6.14 13.79 -10.68
N VAL A 21 -5.88 15.04 -10.23
CA VAL A 21 -6.04 15.38 -8.81
C VAL A 21 -7.49 15.21 -8.39
N GLY A 22 -7.71 14.47 -7.30
CA GLY A 22 -9.04 14.12 -6.80
C GLY A 22 -9.52 12.72 -7.20
N ASP A 23 -8.88 12.07 -8.19
CA ASP A 23 -9.21 10.70 -8.55
C ASP A 23 -8.97 9.75 -7.40
N THR A 24 -9.88 8.78 -7.24
CA THR A 24 -9.76 7.72 -6.24
C THR A 24 -9.76 6.35 -6.91
N TYR A 25 -8.73 5.58 -6.64
CA TYR A 25 -8.56 4.19 -7.09
C TYR A 25 -8.91 3.24 -5.97
N ARG A 26 -9.91 2.38 -6.17
CA ARG A 26 -10.25 1.28 -5.24
C ARG A 26 -9.48 0.03 -5.68
N HIS A 27 -8.56 -0.41 -4.84
CA HIS A 27 -7.70 -1.54 -5.16
C HIS A 27 -8.41 -2.87 -4.92
N TRP A 28 -8.12 -3.86 -5.75
CA TRP A 28 -8.66 -5.20 -5.67
C TRP A 28 -7.61 -6.24 -6.11
N PRO A 29 -7.55 -7.43 -5.49
CA PRO A 29 -8.37 -7.90 -4.36
C PRO A 29 -7.89 -7.39 -3.00
N GLY A 30 -8.67 -7.66 -1.95
CA GLY A 30 -8.24 -7.56 -0.56
C GLY A 30 -7.37 -8.76 -0.15
N LYS A 31 -6.78 -8.67 1.05
CA LYS A 31 -5.96 -9.76 1.62
C LYS A 31 -6.35 -10.00 3.07
N THR A 32 -6.72 -11.24 3.40
CA THR A 32 -6.84 -11.67 4.80
C THR A 32 -5.44 -11.92 5.36
N VAL A 33 -5.11 -11.22 6.44
CA VAL A 33 -3.82 -11.38 7.12
C VAL A 33 -3.88 -12.61 8.02
N THR A 34 -3.02 -13.58 7.74
CA THR A 34 -2.92 -14.81 8.52
C THR A 34 -1.84 -14.70 9.58
N GLU A 35 -1.89 -15.60 10.58
CA GLU A 35 -0.81 -15.75 11.56
C GLU A 35 0.53 -16.04 10.87
N TYR A 36 0.51 -16.86 9.81
CA TYR A 36 1.71 -17.15 9.02
C TYR A 36 2.34 -15.91 8.40
N ASP A 37 1.53 -15.02 7.81
CA ASP A 37 2.02 -13.78 7.20
C ASP A 37 2.77 -12.92 8.24
N ASP A 38 2.18 -12.78 9.42
CA ASP A 38 2.71 -11.94 10.49
C ASP A 38 3.99 -12.55 11.09
N HIS A 39 3.98 -13.84 11.40
CA HIS A 39 5.16 -14.53 11.93
C HIS A 39 6.31 -14.55 10.93
N LEU A 40 6.03 -14.80 9.64
CA LEU A 40 7.06 -14.72 8.59
C LEU A 40 7.66 -13.32 8.49
N PHE A 41 6.81 -12.27 8.54
CA PHE A 41 7.29 -10.88 8.52
C PHE A 41 8.17 -10.58 9.73
N CYS A 42 7.79 -11.02 10.92
CA CYS A 42 8.61 -10.90 12.13
C CYS A 42 9.97 -11.56 11.95
N MET A 43 10.01 -12.78 11.40
CA MET A 43 11.24 -13.53 11.20
C MET A 43 12.21 -12.83 10.24
N ILE A 44 11.70 -12.35 9.09
CA ILE A 44 12.57 -11.72 8.08
C ILE A 44 12.98 -10.28 8.43
N THR A 45 12.25 -9.61 9.32
CA THR A 45 12.57 -8.25 9.78
C THR A 45 13.26 -8.19 11.13
N MET A 46 13.49 -9.33 11.77
CA MET A 46 14.04 -9.43 13.12
C MET A 46 13.19 -8.73 14.20
N ASN A 47 11.90 -8.56 13.96
CA ASN A 47 10.97 -8.02 14.94
C ASN A 47 10.45 -9.12 15.86
N HIS A 48 11.19 -9.38 16.94
CA HIS A 48 10.89 -10.44 17.90
C HIS A 48 10.06 -9.96 19.11
N HIS A 49 9.30 -8.86 18.96
CA HIS A 49 8.43 -8.41 20.04
C HIS A 49 7.31 -9.44 20.29
N PRO A 50 7.16 -9.94 21.54
CA PRO A 50 6.21 -11.02 21.85
C PRO A 50 4.75 -10.68 21.57
N LEU A 51 4.38 -9.40 21.51
CA LEU A 51 3.04 -8.97 21.11
C LEU A 51 2.59 -9.59 19.77
N HIS A 52 3.53 -9.85 18.86
CA HIS A 52 3.24 -10.35 17.52
C HIS A 52 3.26 -11.88 17.41
N THR A 53 4.05 -12.56 18.24
CA THR A 53 4.36 -13.98 18.04
C THR A 53 4.12 -14.88 19.23
N ASP A 54 3.95 -14.33 20.43
CA ASP A 54 3.64 -15.07 21.66
C ASP A 54 2.18 -14.82 22.04
N ALA A 55 1.32 -15.79 21.74
CA ALA A 55 -0.11 -15.66 21.99
C ALA A 55 -0.44 -15.58 23.48
N HIS A 56 0.28 -16.31 24.33
CA HIS A 56 0.06 -16.27 25.77
C HIS A 56 0.44 -14.91 26.36
N TYR A 57 1.58 -14.37 25.96
CA TYR A 57 1.99 -13.03 26.36
C TYR A 57 0.95 -11.98 25.90
N ALA A 58 0.51 -12.04 24.65
CA ALA A 58 -0.47 -11.11 24.11
C ALA A 58 -1.80 -11.17 24.89
N GLU A 59 -2.24 -12.36 25.31
CA GLU A 59 -3.46 -12.58 26.06
C GLU A 59 -3.35 -12.07 27.50
N THR A 60 -2.24 -12.34 28.18
CA THR A 60 -2.12 -12.12 29.64
C THR A 60 -1.46 -10.79 30.00
N GLU A 61 -0.58 -10.27 29.17
CA GLU A 61 0.28 -9.13 29.50
C GLU A 61 -0.05 -7.85 28.66
N THR A 62 -1.01 -7.93 27.74
CA THR A 62 -1.34 -6.76 26.89
C THR A 62 -2.83 -6.42 26.91
N GLN A 63 -3.13 -5.14 26.65
CA GLN A 63 -4.51 -4.67 26.54
C GLN A 63 -5.27 -5.25 25.34
N PHE A 64 -4.59 -5.91 24.40
CA PHE A 64 -5.18 -6.43 23.17
C PHE A 64 -5.80 -7.81 23.35
N GLY A 65 -5.34 -8.60 24.32
CA GLY A 65 -5.83 -9.95 24.60
C GLY A 65 -5.54 -11.00 23.51
N LYS A 66 -4.80 -10.62 22.48
CA LYS A 66 -4.38 -11.49 21.35
C LYS A 66 -3.26 -10.83 20.56
N ASN A 67 -2.57 -11.61 19.71
CA ASN A 67 -1.51 -11.06 18.87
C ASN A 67 -2.03 -9.95 17.95
N VAL A 68 -1.25 -8.89 17.87
CA VAL A 68 -1.45 -7.77 16.93
C VAL A 68 -0.50 -7.97 15.75
N VAL A 69 -1.00 -7.76 14.54
CA VAL A 69 -0.18 -7.79 13.33
C VAL A 69 0.81 -6.63 13.34
N VAL A 70 2.04 -6.88 12.92
CA VAL A 70 3.07 -5.83 12.81
C VAL A 70 2.56 -4.70 11.92
N GLY A 71 2.57 -3.46 12.44
CA GLY A 71 2.06 -2.30 11.69
C GLY A 71 2.75 -2.10 10.34
N ASN A 72 4.07 -2.34 10.28
CA ASN A 72 4.81 -2.24 9.03
C ASN A 72 4.44 -3.33 8.00
N LEU A 73 3.98 -4.50 8.43
CA LEU A 73 3.39 -5.49 7.52
C LEU A 73 2.11 -4.93 6.89
N VAL A 74 1.21 -4.35 7.71
CA VAL A 74 -0.03 -3.74 7.22
C VAL A 74 0.28 -2.62 6.23
N TYR A 75 1.21 -1.73 6.56
CA TYR A 75 1.68 -0.68 5.65
C TYR A 75 2.19 -1.23 4.33
N SER A 76 3.08 -2.22 4.38
CA SER A 76 3.66 -2.84 3.17
C SER A 76 2.60 -3.51 2.31
N LEU A 77 1.62 -4.17 2.93
CA LEU A 77 0.49 -4.80 2.26
C LEU A 77 -0.38 -3.76 1.53
N VAL A 78 -0.77 -2.69 2.22
CA VAL A 78 -1.60 -1.61 1.68
C VAL A 78 -0.87 -0.89 0.54
N LEU A 79 0.45 -0.63 0.69
CA LEU A 79 1.26 -0.09 -0.38
C LEU A 79 1.29 -1.06 -1.59
N GLY A 80 1.54 -2.34 -1.34
CA GLY A 80 1.57 -3.37 -2.37
C GLY A 80 0.26 -3.46 -3.17
N MET A 81 -0.89 -3.35 -2.50
CA MET A 81 -2.21 -3.31 -3.16
C MET A 81 -2.35 -2.13 -4.13
N SER A 82 -1.69 -1.01 -3.85
CA SER A 82 -1.75 0.18 -4.70
C SER A 82 -0.85 0.12 -5.94
N VAL A 83 0.09 -0.82 -5.99
CA VAL A 83 1.09 -0.89 -7.06
C VAL A 83 0.46 -1.06 -8.44
N PRO A 84 -0.47 -2.00 -8.68
CA PRO A 84 -1.05 -2.19 -10.01
C PRO A 84 -1.76 -0.95 -10.56
N ASP A 85 -2.38 -0.15 -9.70
CA ASP A 85 -3.14 1.03 -10.12
C ASP A 85 -2.33 2.31 -10.11
N VAL A 86 -1.34 2.44 -9.23
CA VAL A 86 -0.65 3.70 -8.98
C VAL A 86 0.81 3.64 -9.41
N SER A 87 1.60 2.72 -8.87
CA SER A 87 3.04 2.77 -8.99
C SER A 87 3.68 1.66 -9.84
N GLY A 88 2.88 0.88 -10.58
CA GLY A 88 3.40 -0.20 -11.43
C GLY A 88 4.36 0.25 -12.52
N LYS A 89 4.23 1.49 -13.01
CA LYS A 89 5.16 2.12 -13.97
C LYS A 89 6.13 3.11 -13.31
N ALA A 90 6.11 3.24 -11.98
CA ALA A 90 6.93 4.23 -11.30
C ALA A 90 8.43 3.99 -11.50
N ILE A 91 9.14 5.08 -11.68
CA ILE A 91 10.62 5.09 -11.73
C ILE A 91 11.17 4.91 -10.31
N ALA A 92 10.56 5.57 -9.33
CA ALA A 92 10.98 5.52 -7.92
C ALA A 92 9.85 5.93 -6.97
N ASN A 93 9.87 5.37 -5.78
CA ASN A 93 9.20 5.88 -4.59
C ASN A 93 10.15 6.91 -3.97
N LEU A 94 9.76 8.18 -3.93
CA LEU A 94 10.67 9.24 -3.49
C LEU A 94 10.62 9.46 -1.98
N GLU A 95 9.40 9.48 -1.43
CA GLU A 95 9.18 9.92 -0.07
C GLU A 95 7.86 9.34 0.48
N VAL A 96 7.86 9.04 1.75
CA VAL A 96 6.65 8.85 2.57
C VAL A 96 6.61 10.00 3.56
N GLU A 97 5.71 10.96 3.37
CA GLU A 97 5.61 12.16 4.19
C GLU A 97 4.98 11.88 5.55
N SER A 98 4.03 10.97 5.59
CA SER A 98 3.34 10.58 6.82
C SER A 98 2.89 9.13 6.74
N LEU A 99 2.95 8.45 7.86
CA LEU A 99 2.44 7.10 8.05
C LEU A 99 1.79 7.02 9.42
N LYS A 100 0.53 6.58 9.46
CA LYS A 100 -0.21 6.34 10.70
C LYS A 100 -0.73 4.91 10.77
N HIS A 101 -0.47 4.26 11.87
CA HIS A 101 -1.12 3.03 12.28
C HIS A 101 -2.36 3.42 13.09
N ALA A 102 -3.48 3.62 12.40
CA ALA A 102 -4.67 4.23 13.00
C ALA A 102 -5.41 3.30 13.96
N ARG A 103 -5.38 1.99 13.70
CA ARG A 103 -6.00 0.94 14.52
C ARG A 103 -5.19 -0.35 14.44
N PRO A 104 -5.24 -1.20 15.49
CA PRO A 104 -4.60 -2.52 15.42
C PRO A 104 -5.30 -3.40 14.38
N THR A 105 -4.50 -4.22 13.71
CA THR A 105 -4.95 -5.31 12.84
C THR A 105 -4.65 -6.63 13.55
N PHE A 106 -5.57 -7.57 13.46
CA PHE A 106 -5.44 -8.89 14.07
C PHE A 106 -5.38 -9.99 13.02
N HIS A 107 -4.83 -11.14 13.37
CA HIS A 107 -4.88 -12.33 12.53
C HIS A 107 -6.33 -12.66 12.17
N GLY A 108 -6.60 -12.87 10.89
CA GLY A 108 -7.95 -13.09 10.36
C GLY A 108 -8.67 -11.83 9.85
N ASP A 109 -8.15 -10.63 10.13
CA ASP A 109 -8.67 -9.41 9.51
C ASP A 109 -8.37 -9.39 8.01
N THR A 110 -9.33 -8.92 7.22
CA THR A 110 -9.16 -8.72 5.78
C THR A 110 -8.95 -7.24 5.50
N ILE A 111 -7.86 -6.93 4.82
CA ILE A 111 -7.48 -5.57 4.47
C ILE A 111 -7.88 -5.28 3.03
N TYR A 112 -8.49 -4.13 2.83
CA TYR A 112 -8.78 -3.51 1.54
C TYR A 112 -8.06 -2.16 1.46
N ALA A 113 -7.84 -1.65 0.26
CA ALA A 113 -7.16 -0.38 0.12
C ALA A 113 -7.78 0.51 -0.97
N HIS A 114 -7.62 1.82 -0.80
CA HIS A 114 -7.90 2.80 -1.85
C HIS A 114 -6.88 3.93 -1.79
N THR A 115 -6.69 4.60 -2.93
CA THR A 115 -5.73 5.70 -3.07
C THR A 115 -6.40 6.89 -3.72
N THR A 116 -6.17 8.09 -3.19
CA THR A 116 -6.62 9.35 -3.78
C THR A 116 -5.42 10.17 -4.24
N VAL A 117 -5.48 10.72 -5.44
CA VAL A 117 -4.46 11.63 -5.98
C VAL A 117 -4.62 13.00 -5.33
N VAL A 118 -3.56 13.47 -4.68
CA VAL A 118 -3.56 14.75 -3.94
C VAL A 118 -2.93 15.86 -4.73
N ASP A 119 -1.83 15.56 -5.42
CA ASP A 119 -1.08 16.55 -6.19
C ASP A 119 -0.32 15.88 -7.34
N LYS A 120 0.05 16.69 -8.33
CA LYS A 120 0.69 16.24 -9.56
C LYS A 120 1.55 17.38 -10.10
N VAL A 121 2.87 17.17 -10.15
CA VAL A 121 3.82 18.19 -10.57
C VAL A 121 4.80 17.62 -11.59
N GLU A 122 4.98 18.31 -12.72
CA GLU A 122 6.00 17.96 -13.70
C GLU A 122 7.42 18.12 -13.14
N SER A 123 8.32 17.23 -13.53
CA SER A 123 9.73 17.36 -13.15
C SER A 123 10.36 18.60 -13.78
N ARG A 124 11.06 19.38 -12.97
CA ARG A 124 11.79 20.58 -13.44
C ARG A 124 13.08 20.24 -14.17
N SER A 125 13.68 19.10 -13.86
CA SER A 125 15.00 18.71 -14.37
C SER A 125 14.92 17.75 -15.57
N LYS A 126 13.81 17.03 -15.74
CA LYS A 126 13.63 16.04 -16.81
C LYS A 126 12.22 16.11 -17.38
N PRO A 127 12.07 16.33 -18.71
CA PRO A 127 10.76 16.56 -19.31
C PRO A 127 9.90 15.29 -19.46
N ASP A 128 10.48 14.10 -19.27
CA ASP A 128 9.88 12.80 -19.52
C ASP A 128 9.18 12.19 -18.29
N ARG A 129 9.04 12.95 -17.20
CA ARG A 129 8.50 12.46 -15.92
C ARG A 129 7.90 13.54 -15.06
N GLY A 130 7.18 13.11 -14.04
CA GLY A 130 6.64 13.99 -13.01
C GLY A 130 6.47 13.27 -11.67
N VAL A 131 6.10 14.02 -10.65
CA VAL A 131 5.85 13.54 -9.30
C VAL A 131 4.35 13.55 -9.04
N VAL A 132 3.81 12.43 -8.60
CA VAL A 132 2.42 12.29 -8.17
C VAL A 132 2.42 12.04 -6.66
N THR A 133 1.68 12.88 -5.93
CA THR A 133 1.45 12.73 -4.49
C THR A 133 0.11 12.06 -4.27
N VAL A 134 0.11 11.00 -3.48
CA VAL A 134 -1.10 10.21 -3.22
C VAL A 134 -1.28 9.93 -1.74
N ASP A 135 -2.53 9.92 -1.30
CA ASP A 135 -2.97 9.41 -0.01
C ASP A 135 -3.54 8.00 -0.18
N THR A 136 -3.00 7.05 0.56
CA THR A 136 -3.47 5.66 0.52
C THR A 136 -3.99 5.25 1.89
N PHE A 137 -5.15 4.60 1.90
CA PHE A 137 -5.85 4.15 3.09
C PHE A 137 -6.04 2.64 3.03
N GLY A 138 -5.66 1.96 4.09
CA GLY A 138 -6.00 0.57 4.34
C GLY A 138 -7.19 0.49 5.31
N THR A 139 -8.20 -0.29 4.97
CA THR A 139 -9.38 -0.54 5.81
C THR A 139 -9.55 -2.02 6.09
N ASN A 140 -10.08 -2.36 7.24
CA ASN A 140 -10.46 -3.74 7.53
C ASN A 140 -11.86 -4.08 6.95
N GLN A 141 -12.33 -5.31 7.18
CA GLN A 141 -13.64 -5.80 6.71
C GLN A 141 -14.83 -5.05 7.29
N ARG A 142 -14.64 -4.25 8.33
CA ARG A 142 -15.67 -3.41 8.95
C ARG A 142 -15.66 -1.97 8.41
N GLY A 143 -14.77 -1.68 7.45
CA GLY A 143 -14.59 -0.32 6.91
C GLY A 143 -13.80 0.64 7.79
N GLU A 144 -13.18 0.15 8.87
CA GLU A 144 -12.37 0.96 9.77
C GLU A 144 -10.97 1.16 9.17
N VAL A 145 -10.49 2.40 9.16
CA VAL A 145 -9.12 2.73 8.74
C VAL A 145 -8.12 2.15 9.74
N VAL A 146 -7.23 1.30 9.27
CA VAL A 146 -6.16 0.67 10.07
C VAL A 146 -4.79 1.27 9.76
N CYS A 147 -4.60 1.75 8.53
CA CYS A 147 -3.35 2.36 8.07
C CYS A 147 -3.65 3.48 7.08
N GLU A 148 -2.96 4.60 7.20
CA GLU A 148 -3.00 5.67 6.21
C GLU A 148 -1.62 6.26 6.01
N PHE A 149 -1.29 6.61 4.77
CA PHE A 149 -0.01 7.24 4.47
C PHE A 149 -0.08 8.11 3.22
N ARG A 150 0.76 9.14 3.20
CA ARG A 150 1.01 10.00 2.05
C ARG A 150 2.39 9.71 1.47
N ARG A 151 2.46 9.50 0.17
CA ARG A 151 3.72 9.28 -0.52
C ARG A 151 3.83 10.06 -1.82
N LYS A 152 5.08 10.30 -2.26
CA LYS A 152 5.42 10.86 -3.56
C LYS A 152 6.05 9.79 -4.44
N VAL A 153 5.54 9.68 -5.65
CA VAL A 153 5.97 8.69 -6.63
C VAL A 153 6.46 9.40 -7.89
N LEU A 154 7.65 9.07 -8.34
CA LEU A 154 8.18 9.55 -9.61
C LEU A 154 7.67 8.65 -10.73
N VAL A 155 6.88 9.22 -11.64
CA VAL A 155 6.18 8.48 -12.69
C VAL A 155 6.63 8.98 -14.06
N PRO A 156 6.89 8.08 -15.03
CA PRO A 156 7.23 8.48 -16.38
C PRO A 156 6.01 9.08 -17.10
N LYS A 157 6.26 9.98 -18.01
CA LYS A 157 5.28 10.39 -19.01
C LYS A 157 5.16 9.31 -20.08
N ARG A 158 4.04 9.33 -20.80
CA ARG A 158 3.83 8.44 -21.94
C ARG A 158 4.91 8.69 -23.01
N PRO A 159 5.55 7.63 -23.54
CA PRO A 159 6.52 7.80 -24.61
C PRO A 159 5.89 8.55 -25.80
N ALA A 160 6.64 9.50 -26.39
CA ALA A 160 6.26 10.07 -27.67
C ALA A 160 6.28 8.95 -28.71
N GLY A 161 5.16 8.75 -29.40
CA GLY A 161 5.02 7.74 -30.44
C GLY A 161 5.93 8.00 -31.66
#